data_95db9363c80a4f392bfd2c7dff9cf2bc
#
_entry.id   95db9363c80a4f392bfd2c7dff9cf2bc
#
_cell.length_a   1.000
_cell.length_b   1.000
_cell.length_c   1.000
_cell.angle_alpha   90.00
_cell.angle_beta   90.00
_cell.angle_gamma   90.00
#
_symmetry.space_group_name_H-M   'P 1'
#
loop_
_entity.id
_entity.type
_entity.pdbx_description
1 polymer ?
#
loop_
_entity_poly.entity_id
_entity_poly.type
_entity_poly.pdbx_seq_one_letter_code
_entity_poly.pdbx_strand_id
1 'polypeptide(L)'
;MSPKLVESSSSIGYDENGKGAGYLAVHQLESTTYIYTYSCAEEELSLCRLERRCMFGIDTELNAIEAPLKIEPSRSPFIKERIEVLCTGDTLEALINKIRELPEMDGTFKVLVINHNGDPKSDRVDFKERRGIERKIGQLVPGQPDLHDPEILLGIIQVNGKWFFGPCVESRSIWFLHQQKPHQYSTALSTRVARAAVNIAVPHLGEQKVIDPCCGIGTVLVEALSMGIHIIGSDNNPLVMKGARENIAHFGHEGEVLLRDIREINGRYDVAIIDMPYNLCSVISAEEKREMLQSARGFAKKAVIITVEPMDEIIIAAGFTVVDRGEVFKGKFKREILVCK
;
A
#
# COMPACT_ATOMS: atom_id res chain seq x y z
N MET A 1 28.42 37.48 20.75
CA MET A 1 27.35 36.49 20.97
C MET A 1 27.32 35.57 19.79
N SER A 2 27.93 34.41 19.93
CA SER A 2 28.01 33.37 18.88
C SER A 2 26.79 32.46 18.93
N PRO A 3 26.24 32.01 17.80
CA PRO A 3 25.15 31.03 17.79
C PRO A 3 25.69 29.62 18.06
N LYS A 4 25.00 28.90 18.94
CA LYS A 4 25.23 27.52 19.31
C LYS A 4 24.82 26.60 18.13
N LEU A 5 25.74 25.73 17.76
CA LEU A 5 25.49 24.56 16.92
C LEU A 5 24.54 23.58 17.65
N VAL A 6 23.47 23.19 16.99
CA VAL A 6 22.60 22.08 17.41
C VAL A 6 23.13 20.82 16.73
N GLU A 7 23.68 19.91 17.52
CA GLU A 7 24.04 18.58 17.09
C GLU A 7 22.77 17.76 16.82
N SER A 8 22.58 17.33 15.59
CA SER A 8 21.55 16.34 15.23
C SER A 8 22.11 14.94 15.44
N SER A 9 21.63 14.24 16.46
CA SER A 9 21.89 12.82 16.67
C SER A 9 21.19 11.97 15.59
N SER A 10 21.98 11.34 14.72
CA SER A 10 21.50 10.31 13.79
C SER A 10 21.20 9.02 14.58
N SER A 11 19.92 8.64 14.66
CA SER A 11 19.52 7.34 15.16
C SER A 11 19.66 6.30 14.05
N ILE A 12 20.53 5.32 14.25
CA ILE A 12 20.66 4.12 13.41
C ILE A 12 19.43 3.26 13.70
N GLY A 13 18.57 3.06 12.69
CA GLY A 13 17.44 2.13 12.78
C GLY A 13 17.94 0.68 12.55
N TYR A 14 17.69 -0.19 13.52
CA TYR A 14 17.86 -1.64 13.38
C TYR A 14 16.54 -2.26 12.92
N ASP A 15 16.60 -3.32 12.08
CA ASP A 15 15.45 -4.16 11.80
C ASP A 15 15.14 -5.08 13.00
N GLU A 16 13.99 -5.72 12.99
CA GLU A 16 13.52 -6.59 14.08
C GLU A 16 14.44 -7.83 14.33
N ASN A 17 15.47 -8.04 13.53
CA ASN A 17 16.45 -9.11 13.63
C ASN A 17 17.85 -8.64 14.03
N GLY A 18 18.05 -7.35 14.33
CA GLY A 18 19.31 -6.83 14.86
C GLY A 18 20.46 -6.77 13.85
N LYS A 19 20.19 -6.88 12.55
CA LYS A 19 21.19 -6.68 11.48
C LYS A 19 21.21 -5.21 11.08
N GLY A 20 22.32 -4.54 11.32
CA GLY A 20 22.51 -3.14 10.96
C GLY A 20 22.51 -2.97 9.45
N ALA A 21 21.57 -2.19 8.94
CA ALA A 21 21.61 -1.70 7.57
C ALA A 21 22.67 -0.58 7.51
N GLY A 22 23.89 -0.95 7.18
CA GLY A 22 24.95 -0.01 6.82
C GLY A 22 24.62 0.63 5.49
N TYR A 23 23.89 1.75 5.51
CA TYR A 23 23.63 2.51 4.29
C TYR A 23 24.74 3.51 4.04
N LEU A 24 25.27 3.48 2.81
CA LEU A 24 26.18 4.47 2.24
C LEU A 24 25.70 5.90 2.55
N ALA A 25 26.47 6.62 3.33
CA ALA A 25 26.36 8.06 3.44
C ALA A 25 26.91 8.72 2.18
N VAL A 26 26.15 8.71 1.10
CA VAL A 26 26.43 9.56 -0.06
C VAL A 26 25.83 10.94 0.19
N HIS A 27 26.66 11.85 0.58
CA HIS A 27 26.32 13.28 0.59
C HIS A 27 26.09 13.76 -0.83
N GLN A 28 24.81 13.88 -1.21
CA GLN A 28 24.34 14.97 -2.10
C GLN A 28 22.83 15.09 -1.87
N LEU A 29 22.39 16.32 -1.57
CA LEU A 29 20.99 16.74 -1.41
C LEU A 29 20.26 16.78 -2.77
N GLU A 30 20.19 15.64 -3.46
CA GLU A 30 19.19 15.40 -4.49
C GLU A 30 18.06 14.60 -3.84
N SER A 31 16.82 15.00 -4.07
CA SER A 31 15.66 14.30 -3.53
C SER A 31 15.71 12.83 -3.93
N THR A 32 15.81 11.93 -2.95
CA THR A 32 15.85 10.48 -3.21
C THR A 32 14.60 10.08 -4.00
N THR A 33 14.83 9.44 -5.13
CA THR A 33 13.76 8.98 -6.03
C THR A 33 13.59 7.47 -5.88
N TYR A 34 12.35 7.00 -5.93
CA TYR A 34 12.00 5.59 -5.87
C TYR A 34 11.21 5.17 -7.09
N ILE A 35 11.49 3.98 -7.60
CA ILE A 35 10.66 3.34 -8.63
C ILE A 35 9.83 2.26 -7.95
N TYR A 36 8.53 2.28 -8.21
CA TYR A 36 7.59 1.26 -7.75
C TYR A 36 7.03 0.49 -8.93
N THR A 37 7.02 -0.83 -8.85
CA THR A 37 6.34 -1.68 -9.82
C THR A 37 5.02 -2.19 -9.25
N TYR A 38 4.04 -2.38 -10.14
CA TYR A 38 2.69 -2.79 -9.80
C TYR A 38 2.28 -4.06 -10.53
N SER A 39 1.48 -4.89 -9.87
CA SER A 39 0.81 -6.01 -10.49
C SER A 39 -0.57 -6.21 -9.86
N CYS A 40 -1.60 -6.22 -10.69
CA CYS A 40 -2.98 -6.51 -10.31
C CYS A 40 -3.67 -7.30 -11.41
N ALA A 41 -4.75 -7.99 -11.05
CA ALA A 41 -5.66 -8.57 -12.02
C ALA A 41 -6.45 -7.46 -12.73
N GLU A 42 -6.99 -7.73 -13.91
CA GLU A 42 -7.80 -6.78 -14.67
C GLU A 42 -9.01 -6.30 -13.86
N GLU A 43 -9.63 -7.20 -13.12
CA GLU A 43 -10.76 -6.92 -12.24
C GLU A 43 -10.45 -5.98 -11.07
N GLU A 44 -9.16 -5.80 -10.73
CA GLU A 44 -8.69 -4.93 -9.65
C GLU A 44 -8.02 -3.65 -10.16
N LEU A 45 -7.90 -3.46 -11.47
CA LEU A 45 -7.12 -2.36 -12.06
C LEU A 45 -7.62 -0.98 -11.61
N SER A 46 -8.93 -0.78 -11.58
CA SER A 46 -9.52 0.48 -11.13
C SER A 46 -9.22 0.78 -9.66
N LEU A 47 -9.29 -0.24 -8.78
CA LEU A 47 -8.91 -0.12 -7.36
C LEU A 47 -7.41 0.14 -7.19
N CYS A 48 -6.55 -0.54 -7.94
CA CYS A 48 -5.11 -0.33 -7.95
C CYS A 48 -4.76 1.12 -8.33
N ARG A 49 -5.42 1.67 -9.35
CA ARG A 49 -5.24 3.07 -9.78
C ARG A 49 -5.73 4.05 -8.72
N LEU A 50 -6.87 3.79 -8.07
CA LEU A 50 -7.38 4.62 -6.97
C LEU A 50 -6.38 4.64 -5.80
N GLU A 51 -5.89 3.47 -5.35
CA GLU A 51 -4.88 3.39 -4.31
C GLU A 51 -3.63 4.21 -4.66
N ARG A 52 -3.13 4.06 -5.88
CA ARG A 52 -1.95 4.78 -6.38
C ARG A 52 -2.15 6.29 -6.42
N ARG A 53 -3.32 6.77 -6.89
CA ARG A 53 -3.66 8.20 -6.84
C ARG A 53 -3.68 8.73 -5.41
N CYS A 54 -4.27 7.97 -4.48
CA CYS A 54 -4.33 8.37 -3.07
C CYS A 54 -2.94 8.41 -2.42
N MET A 55 -2.09 7.41 -2.70
CA MET A 55 -0.77 7.29 -2.07
C MET A 55 0.29 8.21 -2.68
N PHE A 56 0.27 8.42 -3.98
CA PHE A 56 1.34 9.11 -4.71
C PHE A 56 0.88 10.34 -5.49
N GLY A 57 -0.43 10.56 -5.63
CA GLY A 57 -0.98 11.62 -6.50
C GLY A 57 -0.78 11.33 -7.99
N ILE A 58 -0.45 10.08 -8.38
CA ILE A 58 -0.09 9.73 -9.76
C ILE A 58 -1.20 8.89 -10.37
N ASP A 59 -1.72 9.35 -11.52
CA ASP A 59 -2.62 8.60 -12.37
C ASP A 59 -1.93 8.25 -13.69
N THR A 60 -1.69 6.96 -13.91
CA THR A 60 -1.05 6.45 -15.13
C THR A 60 -1.53 5.03 -15.42
N GLU A 61 -1.43 4.63 -16.68
CA GLU A 61 -1.70 3.26 -17.12
C GLU A 61 -0.48 2.33 -16.96
N LEU A 62 0.69 2.91 -16.73
CA LEU A 62 1.92 2.14 -16.56
C LEU A 62 1.92 1.34 -15.27
N ASN A 63 2.53 0.17 -15.32
CA ASN A 63 2.74 -0.68 -14.16
C ASN A 63 4.04 -0.36 -13.40
N ALA A 64 4.67 0.77 -13.68
CA ALA A 64 5.79 1.31 -12.91
C ALA A 64 5.64 2.83 -12.80
N ILE A 65 6.00 3.38 -11.64
CA ILE A 65 5.98 4.81 -11.36
C ILE A 65 7.27 5.26 -10.70
N GLU A 66 7.63 6.52 -10.95
CA GLU A 66 8.69 7.24 -10.26
C GLU A 66 8.05 8.17 -9.22
N ALA A 67 8.50 8.12 -7.97
CA ALA A 67 7.97 8.95 -6.89
C ALA A 67 9.05 9.29 -5.85
N PRO A 68 9.00 10.48 -5.21
CA PRO A 68 9.95 10.86 -4.16
C PRO A 68 9.62 10.26 -2.78
N LEU A 69 8.44 9.69 -2.63
CA LEU A 69 7.94 9.18 -1.37
C LEU A 69 8.40 7.73 -1.13
N LYS A 70 9.03 7.46 0.03
CA LYS A 70 9.43 6.11 0.43
C LYS A 70 8.28 5.38 1.10
N ILE A 71 7.78 4.34 0.46
CA ILE A 71 6.72 3.46 0.98
C ILE A 71 7.23 2.02 0.99
N GLU A 72 6.96 1.29 2.07
CA GLU A 72 7.26 -0.14 2.15
C GLU A 72 6.35 -0.92 1.17
N PRO A 73 6.90 -1.71 0.25
CA PRO A 73 6.10 -2.41 -0.78
C PRO A 73 5.00 -3.30 -0.22
N SER A 74 5.24 -3.97 0.90
CA SER A 74 4.27 -4.86 1.55
C SER A 74 3.04 -4.12 2.09
N ARG A 75 3.08 -2.79 2.12
CA ARG A 75 1.93 -1.96 2.50
C ARG A 75 0.81 -2.05 1.47
N SER A 76 1.14 -2.07 0.18
CA SER A 76 0.14 -2.21 -0.90
C SER A 76 -0.08 -3.67 -1.29
N PRO A 77 -1.31 -4.10 -1.60
CA PRO A 77 -1.55 -5.41 -2.19
C PRO A 77 -1.13 -5.47 -3.66
N PHE A 78 -0.75 -4.34 -4.27
CA PHE A 78 -0.45 -4.21 -5.70
C PHE A 78 1.01 -3.89 -5.99
N ILE A 79 1.74 -3.24 -5.08
CA ILE A 79 3.18 -2.98 -5.24
C ILE A 79 3.93 -4.30 -5.15
N LYS A 80 4.83 -4.53 -6.11
CA LYS A 80 5.70 -5.70 -6.15
C LYS A 80 7.09 -5.39 -5.63
N GLU A 81 7.71 -4.38 -6.21
CA GLU A 81 9.06 -3.95 -5.83
C GLU A 81 9.12 -2.44 -5.67
N ARG A 82 10.07 -2.00 -4.84
CA ARG A 82 10.57 -0.64 -4.76
C ARG A 82 12.07 -0.63 -5.01
N ILE A 83 12.52 0.19 -5.94
CA ILE A 83 13.95 0.45 -6.18
C ILE A 83 14.27 1.85 -5.66
N GLU A 84 15.25 1.97 -4.77
CA GLU A 84 15.83 3.23 -4.35
C GLU A 84 16.89 3.65 -5.37
N VAL A 85 16.67 4.72 -6.12
CA VAL A 85 17.48 5.07 -7.29
C VAL A 85 18.84 5.61 -6.87
N LEU A 86 19.90 4.88 -7.18
CA LEU A 86 21.30 5.33 -7.04
C LEU A 86 21.79 6.02 -8.31
N CYS A 87 21.45 5.50 -9.47
CA CYS A 87 21.82 6.11 -10.73
C CYS A 87 20.83 5.79 -11.85
N THR A 88 20.85 6.63 -12.88
CA THR A 88 19.96 6.54 -14.04
C THR A 88 20.74 6.74 -15.35
N GLY A 89 20.22 6.20 -16.45
CA GLY A 89 20.77 6.41 -17.79
C GLY A 89 19.70 6.38 -18.86
N ASP A 90 19.86 7.19 -19.90
CA ASP A 90 18.96 7.17 -21.06
C ASP A 90 19.19 5.95 -21.95
N THR A 91 20.36 5.32 -21.81
CA THR A 91 20.69 4.03 -22.41
C THR A 91 21.28 3.10 -21.35
N LEU A 92 21.21 1.78 -21.59
CA LEU A 92 21.83 0.79 -20.72
C LEU A 92 23.35 1.02 -20.59
N GLU A 93 24.03 1.47 -21.67
CA GLU A 93 25.45 1.75 -21.65
C GLU A 93 25.79 2.97 -20.77
N ALA A 94 24.99 4.05 -20.87
CA ALA A 94 25.14 5.22 -20.01
C ALA A 94 24.95 4.85 -18.52
N LEU A 95 23.95 4.00 -18.21
CA LEU A 95 23.74 3.49 -16.86
C LEU A 95 24.94 2.67 -16.38
N ILE A 96 25.46 1.74 -17.21
CA ILE A 96 26.61 0.90 -16.87
C ILE A 96 27.85 1.74 -16.51
N ASN A 97 28.09 2.83 -17.23
CA ASN A 97 29.23 3.70 -16.91
C ASN A 97 29.09 4.33 -15.53
N LYS A 98 27.90 4.76 -15.13
CA LYS A 98 27.63 5.29 -13.79
C LYS A 98 27.74 4.22 -12.71
N ILE A 99 27.30 2.98 -12.97
CA ILE A 99 27.40 1.87 -12.03
C ILE A 99 28.87 1.57 -11.67
N ARG A 100 29.80 1.67 -12.60
CA ARG A 100 31.24 1.49 -12.36
C ARG A 100 31.84 2.52 -11.41
N GLU A 101 31.24 3.71 -11.35
CA GLU A 101 31.68 4.84 -10.52
C GLU A 101 31.07 4.80 -9.10
N LEU A 102 30.16 3.84 -8.82
CA LEU A 102 29.58 3.68 -7.49
C LEU A 102 30.67 3.28 -6.48
N PRO A 103 30.54 3.69 -5.22
CA PRO A 103 31.39 3.18 -4.14
C PRO A 103 31.17 1.68 -3.95
N GLU A 104 32.13 1.04 -3.29
CA GLU A 104 32.02 -0.37 -2.92
C GLU A 104 30.77 -0.60 -2.04
N MET A 105 30.01 -1.65 -2.39
CA MET A 105 28.81 -2.05 -1.63
C MET A 105 29.23 -2.67 -0.30
N ASP A 106 28.62 -2.21 0.77
CA ASP A 106 28.77 -2.81 2.09
C ASP A 106 27.85 -4.03 2.20
N GLY A 107 28.43 -5.22 2.16
CA GLY A 107 27.70 -6.48 2.15
C GLY A 107 27.64 -7.19 0.77
N THR A 108 27.09 -8.38 0.77
CA THR A 108 26.91 -9.20 -0.43
C THR A 108 25.68 -8.77 -1.23
N PHE A 109 25.75 -8.88 -2.56
CA PHE A 109 24.66 -8.43 -3.40
C PHE A 109 24.31 -9.37 -4.55
N LYS A 110 23.09 -9.20 -5.08
CA LYS A 110 22.61 -9.83 -6.32
C LYS A 110 21.89 -8.81 -7.18
N VAL A 111 22.21 -8.80 -8.48
CA VAL A 111 21.51 -7.95 -9.45
C VAL A 111 20.33 -8.69 -10.06
N LEU A 112 19.17 -8.02 -10.13
CA LEU A 112 17.95 -8.51 -10.75
C LEU A 112 17.46 -7.51 -11.79
N VAL A 113 17.16 -7.97 -12.99
CA VAL A 113 16.40 -7.18 -13.98
C VAL A 113 14.93 -7.33 -13.66
N ILE A 114 14.29 -6.22 -13.32
CA ILE A 114 12.88 -6.15 -13.02
C ILE A 114 12.11 -5.89 -14.32
N ASN A 115 11.27 -6.86 -14.69
CA ASN A 115 10.36 -6.71 -15.82
C ASN A 115 8.99 -6.27 -15.32
N HIS A 116 8.46 -5.22 -15.91
CA HIS A 116 7.07 -4.82 -15.69
C HIS A 116 6.30 -4.87 -17.01
N ASN A 117 5.04 -5.30 -16.94
CA ASN A 117 4.15 -5.33 -18.09
C ASN A 117 3.50 -3.95 -18.25
N GLY A 118 3.25 -3.54 -19.49
CA GLY A 118 2.40 -2.37 -19.78
C GLY A 118 3.10 -1.08 -20.14
N ASP A 119 4.43 -1.04 -20.24
CA ASP A 119 5.15 0.08 -20.84
C ASP A 119 5.39 -0.22 -22.34
N PRO A 120 4.74 0.52 -23.28
CA PRO A 120 4.97 0.33 -24.71
C PRO A 120 6.38 0.70 -25.17
N LYS A 121 7.13 1.45 -24.35
CA LYS A 121 8.51 1.89 -24.61
C LYS A 121 9.55 1.02 -23.90
N SER A 122 9.14 0.09 -23.08
CA SER A 122 10.02 -0.88 -22.42
C SER A 122 10.05 -2.13 -23.27
N ASP A 123 11.21 -2.42 -23.86
CA ASP A 123 11.44 -3.71 -24.49
C ASP A 123 11.34 -4.81 -23.46
N ARG A 124 10.49 -5.81 -23.72
CA ARG A 124 10.45 -7.03 -22.91
C ARG A 124 11.80 -7.72 -23.06
N VAL A 125 12.64 -7.58 -22.07
CA VAL A 125 13.91 -8.31 -21.98
C VAL A 125 13.59 -9.78 -21.82
N ASP A 126 13.96 -10.61 -22.79
CA ASP A 126 13.75 -12.05 -22.71
C ASP A 126 14.61 -12.68 -21.58
N PHE A 127 14.35 -13.94 -21.25
CA PHE A 127 15.04 -14.60 -20.14
C PHE A 127 16.58 -14.64 -20.34
N LYS A 128 17.04 -14.89 -21.55
CA LYS A 128 18.47 -15.01 -21.85
C LYS A 128 19.16 -13.67 -21.81
N GLU A 129 18.53 -12.68 -22.37
CA GLU A 129 19.01 -11.29 -22.38
C GLU A 129 19.05 -10.73 -20.94
N ARG A 130 17.99 -10.96 -20.16
CA ARG A 130 17.92 -10.59 -18.74
C ARG A 130 19.13 -11.15 -17.96
N ARG A 131 19.40 -12.45 -18.11
CA ARG A 131 20.55 -13.10 -17.47
C ARG A 131 21.88 -12.53 -17.95
N GLY A 132 21.96 -12.12 -19.22
CA GLY A 132 23.12 -11.42 -19.77
C GLY A 132 23.37 -10.07 -19.10
N ILE A 133 22.32 -9.27 -18.94
CA ILE A 133 22.37 -7.96 -18.26
C ILE A 133 22.75 -8.15 -16.78
N GLU A 134 22.05 -9.04 -16.06
CA GLU A 134 22.32 -9.32 -14.64
C GLU A 134 23.78 -9.71 -14.42
N ARG A 135 24.33 -10.62 -15.23
CA ARG A 135 25.73 -11.04 -15.16
C ARG A 135 26.69 -9.88 -15.47
N LYS A 136 26.44 -9.14 -16.56
CA LYS A 136 27.29 -8.03 -16.97
C LYS A 136 27.36 -6.95 -15.88
N ILE A 137 26.22 -6.57 -15.32
CA ILE A 137 26.16 -5.56 -14.26
C ILE A 137 26.74 -6.09 -12.95
N GLY A 138 26.41 -7.32 -12.56
CA GLY A 138 26.94 -7.94 -11.35
C GLY A 138 28.46 -8.03 -11.31
N GLN A 139 29.13 -8.08 -12.49
CA GLN A 139 30.60 -8.04 -12.60
C GLN A 139 31.18 -6.63 -12.51
N LEU A 140 30.35 -5.58 -12.64
CA LEU A 140 30.79 -4.19 -12.68
C LEU A 140 30.49 -3.43 -11.39
N VAL A 141 29.50 -3.88 -10.63
CA VAL A 141 29.19 -3.31 -9.30
C VAL A 141 30.36 -3.59 -8.37
N PRO A 142 30.96 -2.55 -7.74
CA PRO A 142 32.01 -2.75 -6.76
C PRO A 142 31.48 -3.46 -5.51
N GLY A 143 32.12 -4.58 -5.09
CA GLY A 143 31.73 -5.35 -3.91
C GLY A 143 31.65 -6.85 -4.18
N GLN A 144 31.04 -7.63 -3.28
CA GLN A 144 30.97 -9.08 -3.35
C GLN A 144 29.60 -9.57 -3.84
N PRO A 145 29.51 -10.23 -5.04
CA PRO A 145 28.26 -10.83 -5.49
C PRO A 145 28.00 -12.16 -4.75
N ASP A 146 26.74 -12.33 -4.28
CA ASP A 146 26.19 -13.60 -3.82
C ASP A 146 24.87 -13.89 -4.53
N LEU A 147 24.83 -14.98 -5.29
CA LEU A 147 23.63 -15.34 -6.07
C LEU A 147 22.62 -16.17 -5.27
N HIS A 148 22.99 -16.68 -4.10
CA HIS A 148 22.19 -17.61 -3.31
C HIS A 148 21.53 -16.95 -2.11
N ASP A 149 22.33 -16.23 -1.29
CA ASP A 149 21.85 -15.57 -0.07
C ASP A 149 22.43 -14.15 0.04
N PRO A 150 22.07 -13.25 -0.89
CA PRO A 150 22.57 -11.88 -0.90
C PRO A 150 21.95 -11.06 0.24
N GLU A 151 22.76 -10.22 0.87
CA GLU A 151 22.28 -9.25 1.86
C GLU A 151 21.50 -8.10 1.19
N ILE A 152 21.88 -7.75 -0.07
CA ILE A 152 21.30 -6.66 -0.84
C ILE A 152 20.82 -7.17 -2.20
N LEU A 153 19.53 -6.90 -2.52
CA LEU A 153 19.06 -7.02 -3.90
C LEU A 153 19.25 -5.68 -4.60
N LEU A 154 19.85 -5.70 -5.78
CA LEU A 154 20.01 -4.53 -6.65
C LEU A 154 19.11 -4.69 -7.86
N GLY A 155 18.13 -3.83 -7.98
CA GLY A 155 17.18 -3.82 -9.09
C GLY A 155 17.67 -2.96 -10.25
N ILE A 156 17.50 -3.46 -11.46
CA ILE A 156 17.60 -2.65 -12.69
C ILE A 156 16.29 -2.74 -13.45
N ILE A 157 15.78 -1.60 -13.88
CA ILE A 157 14.51 -1.48 -14.57
C ILE A 157 14.56 -0.38 -15.64
N GLN A 158 13.81 -0.58 -16.71
CA GLN A 158 13.55 0.47 -17.69
C GLN A 158 12.12 0.98 -17.53
N VAL A 159 11.94 2.29 -17.39
CA VAL A 159 10.63 2.95 -17.29
C VAL A 159 10.62 4.14 -18.21
N ASN A 160 9.64 4.23 -19.12
CA ASN A 160 9.55 5.31 -20.12
C ASN A 160 10.82 5.50 -20.98
N GLY A 161 11.54 4.41 -21.27
CA GLY A 161 12.79 4.43 -22.05
C GLY A 161 14.02 4.81 -21.25
N LYS A 162 13.91 5.20 -19.97
CA LYS A 162 15.02 5.51 -19.07
C LYS A 162 15.34 4.34 -18.17
N TRP A 163 16.60 4.07 -17.94
CA TRP A 163 17.10 3.03 -17.06
C TRP A 163 17.36 3.55 -15.66
N PHE A 164 17.01 2.73 -14.67
CA PHE A 164 17.18 3.00 -13.24
C PHE A 164 17.87 1.83 -12.56
N PHE A 165 18.73 2.13 -11.59
CA PHE A 165 19.46 1.12 -10.82
C PHE A 165 19.59 1.54 -9.36
N GLY A 166 19.47 0.55 -8.45
CA GLY A 166 19.69 0.74 -7.02
C GLY A 166 19.15 -0.40 -6.16
N PRO A 167 19.25 -0.28 -4.82
CA PRO A 167 18.69 -1.26 -3.89
C PRO A 167 17.22 -1.51 -4.14
N CYS A 168 16.84 -2.79 -4.13
CA CYS A 168 15.50 -3.27 -4.42
C CYS A 168 14.91 -3.99 -3.22
N VAL A 169 13.68 -3.65 -2.87
CA VAL A 169 12.89 -4.32 -1.83
C VAL A 169 11.65 -4.93 -2.47
N GLU A 170 11.44 -6.22 -2.25
CA GLU A 170 10.27 -6.94 -2.73
C GLU A 170 9.14 -6.95 -1.70
N SER A 171 7.89 -6.95 -2.16
CA SER A 171 6.71 -7.08 -1.31
C SER A 171 6.60 -8.49 -0.73
N ARG A 172 6.35 -8.60 0.58
CA ARG A 172 6.13 -9.87 1.30
C ARG A 172 4.69 -10.39 1.17
N SER A 173 3.80 -9.64 0.53
CA SER A 173 2.37 -9.99 0.34
C SER A 173 1.66 -10.42 1.64
N ILE A 174 1.84 -9.66 2.73
CA ILE A 174 1.33 -9.96 4.08
C ILE A 174 -0.18 -10.21 4.08
N TRP A 175 -0.94 -9.47 3.26
CA TRP A 175 -2.38 -9.65 3.05
C TRP A 175 -2.78 -11.09 2.66
N PHE A 176 -1.86 -11.85 2.06
CA PHE A 176 -2.12 -13.25 1.69
C PHE A 176 -2.18 -14.15 2.93
N LEU A 177 -1.35 -13.89 3.94
CA LEU A 177 -1.41 -14.60 5.21
C LEU A 177 -2.73 -14.32 5.94
N HIS A 178 -3.26 -13.11 5.86
CA HIS A 178 -4.51 -12.71 6.48
C HIS A 178 -5.76 -13.39 5.88
N GLN A 179 -5.63 -14.07 4.74
CA GLN A 179 -6.71 -14.92 4.22
C GLN A 179 -6.98 -16.13 5.11
N GLN A 180 -6.02 -16.53 5.96
CA GLN A 180 -6.13 -17.69 6.86
C GLN A 180 -6.71 -17.34 8.23
N LYS A 181 -7.41 -16.19 8.35
CA LYS A 181 -8.08 -15.82 9.60
C LYS A 181 -9.08 -16.90 10.06
N PRO A 182 -9.20 -17.17 11.37
CA PRO A 182 -10.02 -18.26 11.89
C PRO A 182 -11.51 -18.09 11.61
N HIS A 183 -12.00 -16.86 11.58
CA HIS A 183 -13.40 -16.57 11.26
C HIS A 183 -13.53 -16.02 9.86
N GLN A 184 -14.30 -16.72 9.04
CA GLN A 184 -14.62 -16.35 7.65
C GLN A 184 -16.10 -15.96 7.55
N TYR A 185 -16.41 -14.99 6.70
CA TYR A 185 -17.77 -14.60 6.39
C TYR A 185 -17.91 -14.37 4.89
N SER A 186 -18.92 -14.97 4.27
CA SER A 186 -19.04 -15.02 2.80
C SER A 186 -19.16 -13.64 2.14
N THR A 187 -19.73 -12.67 2.86
CA THR A 187 -19.92 -11.29 2.40
C THR A 187 -18.76 -10.36 2.79
N ALA A 188 -17.82 -10.81 3.65
CA ALA A 188 -16.69 -9.98 4.05
C ALA A 188 -15.82 -9.58 2.86
N LEU A 189 -15.17 -8.43 2.97
CA LEU A 189 -14.16 -7.99 2.01
C LEU A 189 -13.02 -9.00 1.90
N SER A 190 -12.47 -9.14 0.70
CA SER A 190 -11.18 -9.82 0.55
C SER A 190 -10.08 -9.00 1.23
N THR A 191 -9.05 -9.66 1.74
CA THR A 191 -7.91 -8.98 2.40
C THR A 191 -7.23 -7.97 1.48
N ARG A 192 -7.14 -8.26 0.17
CA ARG A 192 -6.59 -7.30 -0.83
C ARG A 192 -7.42 -6.02 -0.92
N VAL A 193 -8.74 -6.15 -1.03
CA VAL A 193 -9.63 -4.98 -1.11
C VAL A 193 -9.60 -4.20 0.20
N ALA A 194 -9.64 -4.88 1.34
CA ALA A 194 -9.56 -4.25 2.65
C ALA A 194 -8.24 -3.48 2.82
N ARG A 195 -7.10 -4.09 2.45
CA ARG A 195 -5.79 -3.44 2.53
C ARG A 195 -5.70 -2.20 1.63
N ALA A 196 -6.18 -2.29 0.39
CA ALA A 196 -6.25 -1.15 -0.51
C ALA A 196 -7.17 -0.04 0.04
N ALA A 197 -8.33 -0.39 0.60
CA ALA A 197 -9.24 0.57 1.22
C ALA A 197 -8.59 1.30 2.40
N VAL A 198 -7.80 0.61 3.23
CA VAL A 198 -7.02 1.24 4.30
C VAL A 198 -5.97 2.20 3.74
N ASN A 199 -5.24 1.83 2.68
CA ASN A 199 -4.29 2.72 2.03
C ASN A 199 -4.94 3.96 1.40
N ILE A 200 -6.13 3.80 0.82
CA ILE A 200 -6.94 4.90 0.28
C ILE A 200 -7.40 5.83 1.42
N ALA A 201 -7.78 5.25 2.56
CA ALA A 201 -8.22 5.99 3.73
C ALA A 201 -7.08 6.77 4.38
N VAL A 202 -5.95 6.08 4.61
CA VAL A 202 -4.74 6.57 5.29
C VAL A 202 -3.54 6.40 4.35
N PRO A 203 -3.38 7.25 3.33
CA PRO A 203 -2.30 7.10 2.35
C PRO A 203 -0.90 7.28 2.96
N HIS A 204 -0.79 8.12 3.99
CA HIS A 204 0.45 8.38 4.72
C HIS A 204 0.26 8.07 6.20
N LEU A 205 1.20 7.32 6.78
CA LEU A 205 1.18 6.99 8.21
C LEU A 205 1.33 8.25 9.05
N GLY A 206 0.57 8.34 10.12
CA GLY A 206 0.55 9.46 11.05
C GLY A 206 -0.43 9.19 12.21
N GLU A 207 -0.73 10.20 12.98
CA GLU A 207 -1.59 10.11 14.16
C GLU A 207 -3.09 10.24 13.85
N GLN A 208 -3.53 9.82 12.64
CA GLN A 208 -4.93 9.91 12.27
C GLN A 208 -5.78 8.97 13.14
N LYS A 209 -6.90 9.49 13.60
CA LYS A 209 -7.95 8.71 14.27
C LYS A 209 -8.83 8.05 13.22
N VAL A 210 -8.75 6.73 13.14
CA VAL A 210 -9.44 5.92 12.14
C VAL A 210 -10.53 5.09 12.79
N ILE A 211 -11.66 4.94 12.12
CA ILE A 211 -12.76 4.08 12.57
C ILE A 211 -13.32 3.25 11.41
N ASP A 212 -13.67 2.00 11.71
CA ASP A 212 -14.53 1.15 10.88
C ASP A 212 -15.84 0.91 11.63
N PRO A 213 -16.91 1.65 11.30
CA PRO A 213 -18.17 1.59 12.05
C PRO A 213 -19.08 0.42 11.64
N CYS A 214 -18.67 -0.40 10.68
CA CYS A 214 -19.38 -1.59 10.19
C CYS A 214 -18.40 -2.76 10.03
N CYS A 215 -17.56 -2.99 11.05
CA CYS A 215 -16.33 -3.78 10.93
C CYS A 215 -16.56 -5.28 10.69
N GLY A 216 -17.76 -5.79 10.89
CA GLY A 216 -18.06 -7.21 10.73
C GLY A 216 -17.08 -8.09 11.50
N ILE A 217 -16.45 -9.04 10.83
CA ILE A 217 -15.43 -9.92 11.39
C ILE A 217 -14.02 -9.30 11.43
N GLY A 218 -13.88 -7.99 11.22
CA GLY A 218 -12.65 -7.23 11.41
C GLY A 218 -11.61 -7.36 10.29
N THR A 219 -12.00 -7.63 9.05
CA THR A 219 -11.01 -7.76 7.93
C THR A 219 -10.25 -6.46 7.72
N VAL A 220 -10.93 -5.31 7.72
CA VAL A 220 -10.30 -3.98 7.59
C VAL A 220 -9.42 -3.68 8.80
N LEU A 221 -9.87 -4.07 10.01
CA LEU A 221 -9.12 -3.85 11.24
C LEU A 221 -7.78 -4.61 11.22
N VAL A 222 -7.79 -5.90 10.83
CA VAL A 222 -6.56 -6.71 10.71
C VAL A 222 -5.59 -6.07 9.72
N GLU A 223 -6.06 -5.62 8.56
CA GLU A 223 -5.19 -4.98 7.57
C GLU A 223 -4.62 -3.66 8.09
N ALA A 224 -5.43 -2.80 8.74
CA ALA A 224 -4.97 -1.53 9.29
C ALA A 224 -3.92 -1.75 10.39
N LEU A 225 -4.21 -2.61 11.36
CA LEU A 225 -3.32 -2.91 12.48
C LEU A 225 -1.99 -3.51 12.01
N SER A 226 -2.02 -4.38 10.99
CA SER A 226 -0.79 -4.96 10.39
C SER A 226 0.11 -3.93 9.70
N MET A 227 -0.41 -2.76 9.40
CA MET A 227 0.32 -1.62 8.84
C MET A 227 0.70 -0.57 9.90
N GLY A 228 0.47 -0.85 11.19
CA GLY A 228 0.72 0.08 12.27
C GLY A 228 -0.29 1.23 12.37
N ILE A 229 -1.46 1.09 11.74
CA ILE A 229 -2.53 2.10 11.79
C ILE A 229 -3.48 1.76 12.94
N HIS A 230 -3.58 2.66 13.91
CA HIS A 230 -4.55 2.54 14.99
C HIS A 230 -5.96 2.80 14.47
N ILE A 231 -6.81 1.79 14.60
CA ILE A 231 -8.20 1.82 14.13
C ILE A 231 -9.13 1.26 15.20
N ILE A 232 -10.27 1.89 15.39
CA ILE A 232 -11.36 1.39 16.24
C ILE A 232 -12.40 0.75 15.34
N GLY A 233 -12.85 -0.48 15.69
CA GLY A 233 -13.96 -1.14 15.02
C GLY A 233 -15.25 -1.01 15.82
N SER A 234 -16.38 -0.89 15.15
CA SER A 234 -17.70 -1.12 15.76
C SER A 234 -18.64 -1.82 14.78
N ASP A 235 -19.60 -2.53 15.32
CA ASP A 235 -20.66 -3.19 14.57
C ASP A 235 -21.90 -3.33 15.47
N ASN A 236 -23.10 -3.28 14.92
CA ASN A 236 -24.33 -3.47 15.68
C ASN A 236 -24.75 -4.95 15.81
N ASN A 237 -24.07 -5.85 15.10
CA ASN A 237 -24.36 -7.28 15.16
C ASN A 237 -23.48 -7.98 16.22
N PRO A 238 -24.05 -8.45 17.33
CA PRO A 238 -23.28 -9.11 18.40
C PRO A 238 -22.61 -10.41 17.93
N LEU A 239 -23.11 -11.07 16.89
CA LEU A 239 -22.61 -12.35 16.41
C LEU A 239 -21.21 -12.24 15.75
N VAL A 240 -20.86 -11.07 15.21
CA VAL A 240 -19.56 -10.86 14.55
C VAL A 240 -18.47 -10.42 15.52
N MET A 241 -18.83 -9.89 16.70
CA MET A 241 -17.91 -9.28 17.65
C MET A 241 -16.82 -10.22 18.15
N LYS A 242 -17.19 -11.46 18.47
CA LYS A 242 -16.24 -12.48 18.90
C LYS A 242 -15.27 -12.80 17.77
N GLY A 243 -15.78 -13.00 16.55
CA GLY A 243 -14.98 -13.30 15.37
C GLY A 243 -14.00 -12.20 15.03
N ALA A 244 -14.39 -10.93 15.15
CA ALA A 244 -13.50 -9.78 14.92
C ALA A 244 -12.31 -9.78 15.89
N ARG A 245 -12.58 -9.95 17.20
CA ARG A 245 -11.53 -9.98 18.23
C ARG A 245 -10.58 -11.16 18.06
N GLU A 246 -11.12 -12.36 17.77
CA GLU A 246 -10.31 -13.56 17.55
C GLU A 246 -9.48 -13.47 16.27
N ASN A 247 -9.98 -12.84 15.19
CA ASN A 247 -9.23 -12.60 13.97
C ASN A 247 -8.06 -11.62 14.23
N ILE A 248 -8.28 -10.53 14.96
CA ILE A 248 -7.24 -9.57 15.33
C ILE A 248 -6.15 -10.26 16.18
N ALA A 249 -6.55 -10.97 17.24
CA ALA A 249 -5.63 -11.65 18.13
C ALA A 249 -4.84 -12.78 17.45
N HIS A 250 -5.44 -13.47 16.46
CA HIS A 250 -4.78 -14.55 15.72
C HIS A 250 -3.51 -14.06 14.99
N PHE A 251 -3.49 -12.82 14.52
CA PHE A 251 -2.32 -12.23 13.87
C PHE A 251 -1.43 -11.42 14.83
N GLY A 252 -1.63 -11.60 16.15
CA GLY A 252 -0.79 -10.95 17.16
C GLY A 252 -1.05 -9.45 17.33
N HIS A 253 -2.20 -8.96 16.87
CA HIS A 253 -2.56 -7.55 17.01
C HIS A 253 -3.49 -7.33 18.21
N GLU A 254 -3.46 -6.11 18.72
CA GLU A 254 -4.40 -5.59 19.69
C GLU A 254 -5.26 -4.51 19.03
N GLY A 255 -6.59 -4.57 19.21
CA GLY A 255 -7.51 -3.61 18.60
C GLY A 255 -8.82 -3.52 19.39
N GLU A 256 -9.38 -2.33 19.42
CA GLU A 256 -10.66 -2.08 20.09
C GLU A 256 -11.82 -2.39 19.14
N VAL A 257 -12.77 -3.25 19.60
CA VAL A 257 -13.98 -3.62 18.86
C VAL A 257 -15.19 -3.49 19.77
N LEU A 258 -16.11 -2.59 19.41
CA LEU A 258 -17.26 -2.17 20.21
C LEU A 258 -18.57 -2.66 19.58
N LEU A 259 -19.47 -3.19 20.40
CA LEU A 259 -20.86 -3.41 19.98
C LEU A 259 -21.59 -2.07 20.00
N ARG A 260 -21.76 -1.46 18.83
CA ARG A 260 -22.35 -0.12 18.71
C ARG A 260 -22.85 0.11 17.28
N ASP A 261 -24.04 0.71 17.16
CA ASP A 261 -24.56 1.16 15.89
C ASP A 261 -23.79 2.42 15.42
N ILE A 262 -23.58 2.55 14.11
CA ILE A 262 -22.89 3.70 13.50
C ILE A 262 -23.56 5.04 13.87
N ARG A 263 -24.89 5.03 14.11
CA ARG A 263 -25.68 6.20 14.51
C ARG A 263 -25.45 6.65 15.95
N GLU A 264 -24.83 5.79 16.77
CA GLU A 264 -24.52 6.05 18.19
C GLU A 264 -23.06 6.45 18.41
N ILE A 265 -22.27 6.56 17.35
CA ILE A 265 -20.86 6.91 17.46
C ILE A 265 -20.72 8.36 17.88
N ASN A 266 -20.04 8.55 19.01
CA ASN A 266 -19.67 9.85 19.54
C ASN A 266 -18.14 10.03 19.40
N GLY A 267 -17.72 11.27 19.17
CA GLY A 267 -16.30 11.60 19.01
C GLY A 267 -16.02 12.22 17.66
N ARG A 268 -14.73 12.38 17.35
CA ARG A 268 -14.26 12.90 16.08
C ARG A 268 -13.13 12.04 15.55
N TYR A 269 -13.25 11.66 14.30
CA TYR A 269 -12.30 10.86 13.56
C TYR A 269 -11.80 11.63 12.33
N ASP A 270 -10.58 11.37 11.94
CA ASP A 270 -10.04 11.95 10.71
C ASP A 270 -10.59 11.21 9.50
N VAL A 271 -10.77 9.87 9.62
CA VAL A 271 -11.31 9.06 8.53
C VAL A 271 -12.14 7.88 9.04
N ALA A 272 -13.24 7.60 8.35
CA ALA A 272 -14.03 6.38 8.50
C ALA A 272 -13.85 5.49 7.25
N ILE A 273 -13.75 4.17 7.47
CA ILE A 273 -13.81 3.17 6.39
C ILE A 273 -15.12 2.42 6.61
N ILE A 274 -16.03 2.48 5.64
CA ILE A 274 -17.39 2.01 5.80
C ILE A 274 -17.70 0.99 4.69
N ASP A 275 -17.66 -0.30 5.01
CA ASP A 275 -18.24 -1.33 4.13
C ASP A 275 -19.76 -1.34 4.37
N MET A 276 -20.51 -0.71 3.45
CA MET A 276 -21.95 -0.55 3.60
C MET A 276 -22.62 -1.93 3.73
N PRO A 277 -23.48 -2.12 4.73
CA PRO A 277 -24.17 -3.38 4.88
C PRO A 277 -24.99 -3.70 3.62
N TYR A 278 -24.68 -4.84 3.03
CA TYR A 278 -25.46 -5.41 1.94
C TYR A 278 -25.82 -6.84 2.29
N ASN A 279 -27.08 -7.16 2.21
CA ASN A 279 -27.51 -8.54 2.48
C ASN A 279 -28.48 -8.96 1.39
N LEU A 280 -28.23 -10.13 0.80
CA LEU A 280 -29.17 -10.73 -0.16
C LEU A 280 -30.52 -11.08 0.50
N CYS A 281 -30.57 -11.10 1.84
CA CYS A 281 -31.74 -11.49 2.64
C CYS A 281 -32.40 -10.36 3.41
N SER A 282 -31.72 -9.21 3.62
CA SER A 282 -32.30 -8.03 4.29
C SER A 282 -31.84 -6.77 3.58
N VAL A 283 -32.74 -6.15 2.85
CA VAL A 283 -32.47 -4.87 2.17
C VAL A 283 -32.58 -3.75 3.20
N ILE A 284 -31.45 -3.12 3.52
CA ILE A 284 -31.45 -1.85 4.27
C ILE A 284 -32.07 -0.78 3.36
N SER A 285 -33.01 -0.03 3.88
CA SER A 285 -33.71 1.01 3.13
C SER A 285 -32.76 2.15 2.75
N ALA A 286 -33.11 2.89 1.69
CA ALA A 286 -32.34 4.07 1.30
C ALA A 286 -32.30 5.13 2.41
N GLU A 287 -33.35 5.21 3.22
CA GLU A 287 -33.43 6.11 4.37
C GLU A 287 -32.43 5.69 5.47
N GLU A 288 -32.40 4.41 5.84
CA GLU A 288 -31.41 3.91 6.82
C GLU A 288 -29.97 4.13 6.36
N LYS A 289 -29.66 3.90 5.08
CA LYS A 289 -28.34 4.21 4.50
C LYS A 289 -28.01 5.70 4.62
N ARG A 290 -28.99 6.56 4.35
CA ARG A 290 -28.83 8.00 4.49
C ARG A 290 -28.55 8.40 5.95
N GLU A 291 -29.30 7.87 6.91
CA GLU A 291 -29.09 8.12 8.34
C GLU A 291 -27.69 7.67 8.79
N MET A 292 -27.26 6.47 8.37
CA MET A 292 -25.92 5.97 8.67
C MET A 292 -24.83 6.92 8.15
N LEU A 293 -24.93 7.35 6.91
CA LEU A 293 -23.95 8.25 6.30
C LEU A 293 -24.01 9.68 6.86
N GLN A 294 -25.20 10.18 7.24
CA GLN A 294 -25.33 11.45 7.96
C GLN A 294 -24.64 11.41 9.31
N SER A 295 -24.79 10.29 10.05
CA SER A 295 -24.05 10.09 11.29
C SER A 295 -22.55 10.06 11.04
N ALA A 296 -22.10 9.30 10.02
CA ALA A 296 -20.69 9.25 9.64
C ALA A 296 -20.12 10.64 9.32
N ARG A 297 -20.89 11.48 8.61
CA ARG A 297 -20.50 12.86 8.31
C ARG A 297 -20.37 13.72 9.57
N GLY A 298 -21.15 13.41 10.60
CA GLY A 298 -21.06 14.09 11.90
C GLY A 298 -19.79 13.81 12.68
N PHE A 299 -19.21 12.60 12.56
CA PHE A 299 -18.04 12.20 13.33
C PHE A 299 -16.74 12.07 12.51
N ALA A 300 -16.77 11.95 11.16
CA ALA A 300 -15.58 11.79 10.32
C ALA A 300 -15.42 12.92 9.30
N LYS A 301 -14.16 13.37 9.12
CA LYS A 301 -13.82 14.42 8.12
C LYS A 301 -13.78 13.85 6.69
N LYS A 302 -13.33 12.59 6.57
CA LYS A 302 -13.19 11.82 5.32
C LYS A 302 -13.86 10.48 5.52
N ALA A 303 -14.51 9.94 4.50
CA ALA A 303 -15.00 8.58 4.49
C ALA A 303 -14.50 7.84 3.23
N VAL A 304 -14.12 6.58 3.39
CA VAL A 304 -13.96 5.63 2.30
C VAL A 304 -15.14 4.67 2.37
N ILE A 305 -16.06 4.82 1.45
CA ILE A 305 -17.33 4.07 1.42
C ILE A 305 -17.18 2.96 0.39
N ILE A 306 -17.47 1.73 0.81
CA ILE A 306 -17.47 0.54 -0.05
C ILE A 306 -18.91 0.10 -0.21
N THR A 307 -19.35 -0.06 -1.46
CA THR A 307 -20.73 -0.41 -1.76
C THR A 307 -20.84 -1.35 -2.96
N VAL A 308 -21.96 -2.07 -3.07
CA VAL A 308 -22.29 -2.95 -4.20
C VAL A 308 -23.35 -2.36 -5.11
N GLU A 309 -23.88 -1.19 -4.76
CA GLU A 309 -24.93 -0.49 -5.47
C GLU A 309 -24.60 0.99 -5.64
N PRO A 310 -25.19 1.70 -6.61
CA PRO A 310 -25.00 3.13 -6.75
C PRO A 310 -25.53 3.88 -5.51
N MET A 311 -24.69 4.73 -4.91
CA MET A 311 -25.03 5.47 -3.69
C MET A 311 -24.79 6.98 -3.78
N ASP A 312 -24.46 7.52 -4.94
CA ASP A 312 -24.08 8.93 -5.11
C ASP A 312 -25.13 9.89 -4.53
N GLU A 313 -26.42 9.69 -4.83
CA GLU A 313 -27.50 10.54 -4.33
C GLU A 313 -27.63 10.49 -2.80
N ILE A 314 -27.48 9.28 -2.21
CA ILE A 314 -27.57 9.09 -0.76
C ILE A 314 -26.34 9.75 -0.08
N ILE A 315 -25.15 9.59 -0.65
CA ILE A 315 -23.90 10.17 -0.15
C ILE A 315 -23.98 11.71 -0.16
N ILE A 316 -24.47 12.28 -1.26
CA ILE A 316 -24.65 13.73 -1.39
C ILE A 316 -25.72 14.23 -0.40
N ALA A 317 -26.86 13.53 -0.28
CA ALA A 317 -27.91 13.86 0.67
C ALA A 317 -27.47 13.75 2.14
N ALA A 318 -26.46 12.89 2.43
CA ALA A 318 -25.83 12.79 3.73
C ALA A 318 -24.81 13.90 4.04
N GLY A 319 -24.50 14.76 3.07
CA GLY A 319 -23.58 15.90 3.22
C GLY A 319 -22.13 15.59 2.89
N PHE A 320 -21.85 14.50 2.20
CA PHE A 320 -20.54 14.18 1.64
C PHE A 320 -20.43 14.59 0.17
N THR A 321 -19.22 14.84 -0.28
CA THR A 321 -18.87 14.99 -1.70
C THR A 321 -17.95 13.85 -2.11
N VAL A 322 -18.30 13.12 -3.17
CA VAL A 322 -17.43 12.10 -3.76
C VAL A 322 -16.31 12.81 -4.52
N VAL A 323 -15.06 12.59 -4.10
CA VAL A 323 -13.88 13.25 -4.69
C VAL A 323 -13.06 12.32 -5.58
N ASP A 324 -13.14 10.99 -5.37
CA ASP A 324 -12.49 9.97 -6.22
C ASP A 324 -13.23 8.64 -6.06
N ARG A 325 -13.03 7.73 -7.03
CA ARG A 325 -13.63 6.39 -6.99
C ARG A 325 -12.79 5.34 -7.71
N GLY A 326 -13.00 4.10 -7.32
CA GLY A 326 -12.48 2.92 -7.99
C GLY A 326 -13.47 1.77 -7.89
N GLU A 327 -13.27 0.77 -8.73
CA GLU A 327 -14.12 -0.41 -8.80
C GLU A 327 -13.29 -1.68 -8.69
N VAL A 328 -13.89 -2.74 -8.17
CA VAL A 328 -13.32 -4.07 -8.14
C VAL A 328 -14.40 -5.10 -8.44
N PHE A 329 -14.05 -6.10 -9.25
CA PHE A 329 -14.95 -7.14 -9.68
C PHE A 329 -14.57 -8.49 -9.08
N LYS A 330 -15.56 -9.30 -8.79
CA LYS A 330 -15.40 -10.73 -8.46
C LYS A 330 -16.45 -11.52 -9.28
N GLY A 331 -16.06 -11.95 -10.46
CA GLY A 331 -17.00 -12.47 -11.45
C GLY A 331 -18.01 -11.39 -11.88
N LYS A 332 -19.31 -11.64 -11.67
CA LYS A 332 -20.36 -10.64 -11.95
C LYS A 332 -20.63 -9.66 -10.83
N PHE A 333 -20.00 -9.84 -9.69
CA PHE A 333 -20.21 -9.01 -8.50
C PHE A 333 -19.25 -7.83 -8.52
N LYS A 334 -19.78 -6.62 -8.48
CA LYS A 334 -19.03 -5.36 -8.47
C LYS A 334 -19.10 -4.71 -7.10
N ARG A 335 -17.97 -4.17 -6.65
CA ARG A 335 -17.93 -3.18 -5.55
C ARG A 335 -17.38 -1.86 -6.06
N GLU A 336 -17.95 -0.79 -5.58
CA GLU A 336 -17.40 0.56 -5.73
C GLU A 336 -16.73 0.98 -4.43
N ILE A 337 -15.59 1.64 -4.55
CA ILE A 337 -14.87 2.26 -3.46
C ILE A 337 -14.87 3.77 -3.72
N LEU A 338 -15.55 4.50 -2.86
CA LEU A 338 -15.79 5.93 -3.00
C LEU A 338 -15.02 6.70 -1.94
N VAL A 339 -14.25 7.68 -2.35
CA VAL A 339 -13.54 8.60 -1.45
C VAL A 339 -14.39 9.85 -1.27
N CYS A 340 -14.81 10.11 -0.05
CA CYS A 340 -15.78 11.15 0.29
C CYS A 340 -15.19 12.13 1.30
N LYS A 341 -15.52 13.42 1.14
CA LYS A 341 -15.13 14.52 2.05
C LYS A 341 -16.34 15.36 2.46
#